data_daa0f4ac3afc696c7281e6745edcfd73
#
_entry.id   daa0f4ac3afc696c7281e6745edcfd73
#
_cell.length_a   1.000
_cell.length_b   1.000
_cell.length_c   1.000
_cell.angle_alpha   90.00
_cell.angle_beta   90.00
_cell.angle_gamma   90.00
#
_symmetry.space_group_name_H-M   'P 1'
#
loop_
_entity.id
_entity.type
_entity.pdbx_description
1 polymer ?
#
loop_
_entity_poly.entity_id
_entity_poly.type
_entity_poly.pdbx_seq_one_letter_code
_entity_poly.pdbx_strand_id
1 'polypeptide(L)'
;MNIINSINDILWTYILIALLLGCAFWFTLKTRFVQFRMIGEMVRLLGDSAGTNGKPGEKHISSFQAFAISIASRVGTGNLAGVATAIAVGGPGAVFWMWVIALFGAASSFVESTLAQLYKVRGKDSFIGGPAYYMRKGLKQPWMGTVFAVLITITFGFAFNSVQSNTLCAAFEHAFGFDHAIVGGVITIATLLIIFGGVQRIAKVSSIIVPVMALGYIALALIIVAINITELPAVIKLIVSHAFGWQQALGGGVGIALMQGIKRGLFSNEAGMGSAPNVAATAHVTHPVKQGLIQTLGVFTDTLIICTCTAFIILFSGTPLDGSTNGVQLTQQALTNEIGSAGSIFVAIALFFFAFSSILGNYYYGEANVRYLTRKKWILNIYRILVGGMVLFGALAALDVAWSLADVTMGLMALCNLIAISLLGKYAFKLLEDYRAQKRAGIKDPVFTKDRLKEVENDVECW
;
A
#
# COMPACT_ATOMS: atom_id res chain seq x y z
N MET A 1 15.63 -17.31 -12.79
CA MET A 1 14.77 -16.30 -13.44
C MET A 1 13.63 -16.93 -14.24
N ASN A 2 13.86 -17.89 -15.15
CA ASN A 2 12.77 -18.45 -16.00
C ASN A 2 11.55 -18.99 -15.21
N ILE A 3 11.77 -19.72 -14.11
CA ILE A 3 10.68 -20.26 -13.28
C ILE A 3 9.87 -19.14 -12.61
N ILE A 4 10.55 -18.13 -12.06
CA ILE A 4 9.90 -16.99 -11.39
C ILE A 4 9.05 -16.21 -12.40
N ASN A 5 9.58 -15.97 -13.60
CA ASN A 5 8.83 -15.28 -14.65
C ASN A 5 7.61 -16.09 -15.13
N SER A 6 7.77 -17.42 -15.31
CA SER A 6 6.64 -18.28 -15.67
C SER A 6 5.53 -18.27 -14.61
N ILE A 7 5.88 -18.29 -13.32
CA ILE A 7 4.91 -18.17 -12.23
C ILE A 7 4.23 -16.81 -12.27
N ASN A 8 4.98 -15.72 -12.48
CA ASN A 8 4.44 -14.38 -12.62
C ASN A 8 3.43 -14.29 -13.76
N ASP A 9 3.78 -14.82 -14.93
CA ASP A 9 2.93 -14.77 -16.12
C ASP A 9 1.60 -15.49 -15.88
N ILE A 10 1.63 -16.72 -15.33
CA ILE A 10 0.41 -17.47 -15.02
C ILE A 10 -0.43 -16.74 -13.98
N LEU A 11 0.21 -16.29 -12.90
CA LEU A 11 -0.47 -15.69 -11.75
C LEU A 11 -1.15 -14.37 -12.13
N TRP A 12 -0.43 -13.49 -12.82
CA TRP A 12 -0.93 -12.15 -13.16
C TRP A 12 -1.83 -12.15 -14.38
N THR A 13 -1.52 -12.91 -15.44
CA THR A 13 -2.31 -12.88 -16.68
C THR A 13 -3.67 -13.54 -16.51
N TYR A 14 -3.75 -14.67 -15.80
CA TYR A 14 -4.96 -15.50 -15.80
C TYR A 14 -5.74 -15.46 -14.50
N ILE A 15 -5.09 -15.27 -13.35
CA ILE A 15 -5.73 -15.47 -12.05
C ILE A 15 -6.01 -14.15 -11.33
N LEU A 16 -4.96 -13.37 -11.07
CA LEU A 16 -5.05 -12.23 -10.16
C LEU A 16 -5.87 -11.08 -10.72
N ILE A 17 -5.72 -10.75 -12.00
CA ILE A 17 -6.47 -9.65 -12.60
C ILE A 17 -7.98 -9.92 -12.50
N ALA A 18 -8.41 -11.13 -12.88
CA ALA A 18 -9.81 -11.50 -12.79
C ALA A 18 -10.34 -11.51 -11.36
N LEU A 19 -9.55 -12.05 -10.42
CA LEU A 19 -9.93 -12.11 -9.01
C LEU A 19 -9.95 -10.73 -8.35
N LEU A 20 -8.94 -9.89 -8.59
CA LEU A 20 -8.86 -8.51 -8.07
C LEU A 20 -10.03 -7.67 -8.55
N LEU A 21 -10.28 -7.64 -9.86
CA LEU A 21 -11.39 -6.88 -10.43
C LEU A 21 -12.73 -7.45 -9.99
N GLY A 22 -12.90 -8.77 -10.02
CA GLY A 22 -14.12 -9.43 -9.57
C GLY A 22 -14.47 -9.13 -8.12
N CYS A 23 -13.49 -9.24 -7.21
CA CYS A 23 -13.67 -8.89 -5.80
C CYS A 23 -13.94 -7.39 -5.61
N ALA A 24 -13.19 -6.53 -6.30
CA ALA A 24 -13.34 -5.08 -6.22
C ALA A 24 -14.76 -4.63 -6.64
N PHE A 25 -15.28 -5.14 -7.76
CA PHE A 25 -16.64 -4.87 -8.20
C PHE A 25 -17.67 -5.46 -7.24
N TRP A 26 -17.51 -6.70 -6.82
CA TRP A 26 -18.44 -7.36 -5.92
C TRP A 26 -18.55 -6.62 -4.58
N PHE A 27 -17.43 -6.27 -3.96
CA PHE A 27 -17.43 -5.52 -2.71
C PHE A 27 -17.99 -4.12 -2.89
N THR A 28 -17.68 -3.45 -3.99
CA THR A 28 -18.26 -2.13 -4.32
C THR A 28 -19.79 -2.21 -4.36
N LEU A 29 -20.36 -3.19 -5.04
CA LEU A 29 -21.81 -3.38 -5.12
C LEU A 29 -22.42 -3.76 -3.76
N LYS A 30 -21.83 -4.72 -3.04
CA LYS A 30 -22.34 -5.17 -1.73
C LYS A 30 -22.26 -4.11 -0.65
N THR A 31 -21.23 -3.26 -0.65
CA THR A 31 -21.11 -2.12 0.26
C THR A 31 -21.89 -0.89 -0.22
N ARG A 32 -22.57 -1.01 -1.37
CA ARG A 32 -23.30 0.10 -2.01
C ARG A 32 -22.42 1.33 -2.22
N PHE A 33 -21.26 1.12 -2.83
CA PHE A 33 -20.29 2.17 -3.17
C PHE A 33 -19.78 2.93 -1.93
N VAL A 34 -19.44 2.23 -0.85
CA VAL A 34 -18.97 2.82 0.41
C VAL A 34 -17.82 3.79 0.21
N GLN A 35 -16.89 3.46 -0.69
CA GLN A 35 -15.70 4.25 -0.98
C GLN A 35 -16.01 5.65 -1.56
N PHE A 36 -17.16 5.83 -2.20
CA PHE A 36 -17.59 7.13 -2.72
C PHE A 36 -18.56 7.83 -1.78
N ARG A 37 -19.51 7.08 -1.22
CA ARG A 37 -20.61 7.65 -0.43
C ARG A 37 -20.19 8.12 0.95
N MET A 38 -19.07 7.62 1.49
CA MET A 38 -18.62 7.92 2.84
C MET A 38 -17.30 8.71 2.89
N ILE A 39 -16.88 9.35 1.79
CA ILE A 39 -15.65 10.16 1.75
C ILE A 39 -15.64 11.22 2.85
N GLY A 40 -16.73 11.97 3.02
CA GLY A 40 -16.82 12.97 4.10
C GLY A 40 -16.63 12.38 5.49
N GLU A 41 -17.15 11.16 5.74
CA GLU A 41 -16.94 10.45 7.01
C GLU A 41 -15.49 9.96 7.16
N MET A 42 -14.85 9.50 6.08
CA MET A 42 -13.44 9.11 6.10
C MET A 42 -12.53 10.27 6.51
N VAL A 43 -12.73 11.44 5.90
CA VAL A 43 -11.97 12.66 6.22
C VAL A 43 -12.24 13.11 7.66
N ARG A 44 -13.51 13.11 8.09
CA ARG A 44 -13.88 13.45 9.46
C ARG A 44 -13.19 12.54 10.48
N LEU A 45 -13.26 11.22 10.29
CA LEU A 45 -12.65 10.24 11.20
C LEU A 45 -11.13 10.40 11.29
N LEU A 46 -10.47 10.71 10.19
CA LEU A 46 -9.03 10.97 10.18
C LEU A 46 -8.70 12.25 10.93
N GLY A 47 -9.46 13.34 10.71
CA GLY A 47 -9.29 14.63 11.38
C GLY A 47 -9.55 14.54 12.89
N ASP A 48 -10.64 13.90 13.31
CA ASP A 48 -10.96 13.70 14.72
C ASP A 48 -9.86 12.90 15.46
N SER A 49 -9.23 11.94 14.77
CA SER A 49 -8.16 11.11 15.34
C SER A 49 -6.80 11.80 15.40
N ALA A 50 -6.54 12.78 14.54
CA ALA A 50 -5.28 13.53 14.52
C ALA A 50 -5.14 14.45 15.75
N GLY A 51 -6.25 14.94 16.30
CA GLY A 51 -6.29 15.79 17.50
C GLY A 51 -6.27 15.02 18.83
N THR A 52 -6.53 13.71 18.82
CA THR A 52 -6.51 12.87 20.02
C THR A 52 -5.14 12.22 20.21
N ASN A 53 -4.19 12.95 20.77
CA ASN A 53 -3.09 12.32 21.47
C ASN A 53 -3.69 11.50 22.61
N GLY A 54 -3.48 10.16 22.58
CA GLY A 54 -4.00 9.27 23.61
C GLY A 54 -3.74 9.84 25.01
N LYS A 55 -4.64 9.58 25.94
CA LYS A 55 -4.50 10.06 27.33
C LYS A 55 -3.10 9.74 27.85
N PRO A 56 -2.42 10.65 28.57
CA PRO A 56 -1.11 10.37 29.15
C PRO A 56 -1.16 9.08 29.97
N GLY A 57 -0.38 8.06 29.57
CA GLY A 57 -0.31 6.77 30.25
C GLY A 57 -1.00 5.60 29.51
N GLU A 58 -1.83 5.82 28.51
CA GLU A 58 -2.40 4.75 27.67
C GLU A 58 -1.51 4.50 26.44
N LYS A 59 -0.99 3.27 26.34
CA LYS A 59 -0.18 2.84 25.18
C LYS A 59 -1.08 2.35 24.02
N HIS A 60 -2.00 3.23 23.57
CA HIS A 60 -2.87 2.91 22.44
C HIS A 60 -2.40 3.61 21.16
N ILE A 61 -2.47 2.90 20.04
CA ILE A 61 -2.23 3.47 18.71
C ILE A 61 -3.52 4.16 18.26
N SER A 62 -3.44 5.47 17.95
CA SER A 62 -4.57 6.22 17.41
C SER A 62 -4.88 5.80 15.97
N SER A 63 -6.09 6.12 15.50
CA SER A 63 -6.46 5.89 14.11
C SER A 63 -5.55 6.63 13.13
N PHE A 64 -5.12 7.86 13.47
CA PHE A 64 -4.16 8.62 12.66
C PHE A 64 -2.77 7.96 12.62
N GLN A 65 -2.27 7.46 13.74
CA GLN A 65 -1.00 6.73 13.77
C GLN A 65 -1.05 5.44 12.95
N ALA A 66 -2.16 4.69 13.04
CA ALA A 66 -2.37 3.49 12.22
C ALA A 66 -2.45 3.85 10.72
N PHE A 67 -3.13 4.94 10.37
CA PHE A 67 -3.17 5.47 9.01
C PHE A 67 -1.77 5.86 8.54
N ALA A 68 -1.00 6.59 9.36
CA ALA A 68 0.35 7.03 9.00
C ALA A 68 1.31 5.85 8.75
N ILE A 69 1.25 4.78 9.56
CA ILE A 69 2.05 3.56 9.31
C ILE A 69 1.61 2.89 8.01
N SER A 70 0.31 2.82 7.74
CA SER A 70 -0.23 2.24 6.51
C SER A 70 0.16 3.05 5.28
N ILE A 71 0.09 4.37 5.35
CA ILE A 71 0.55 5.26 4.27
C ILE A 71 2.08 5.19 4.12
N ALA A 72 2.83 5.06 5.21
CA ALA A 72 4.27 4.87 5.15
C ALA A 72 4.67 3.64 4.32
N SER A 73 3.94 2.52 4.46
CA SER A 73 4.19 1.32 3.64
C SER A 73 3.80 1.55 2.18
N ARG A 74 2.62 2.10 1.92
CA ARG A 74 2.07 2.33 0.57
C ARG A 74 2.86 3.34 -0.23
N VAL A 75 3.11 4.53 0.36
CA VAL A 75 3.80 5.63 -0.32
C VAL A 75 5.31 5.41 -0.29
N GLY A 76 5.79 4.77 -1.31
CA GLY A 76 7.19 4.35 -1.46
C GLY A 76 7.67 4.41 -2.90
N THR A 77 8.51 3.45 -3.25
CA THR A 77 9.02 3.31 -4.62
C THR A 77 7.90 3.05 -5.64
N GLY A 78 6.78 2.46 -5.21
CA GLY A 78 5.62 2.21 -6.05
C GLY A 78 5.06 3.48 -6.70
N ASN A 79 5.02 4.57 -5.96
CA ASN A 79 4.47 5.85 -6.44
C ASN A 79 5.38 6.58 -7.42
N LEU A 80 6.68 6.35 -7.37
CA LEU A 80 7.67 7.00 -8.24
C LEU A 80 8.14 6.03 -9.33
N ALA A 81 8.87 5.00 -8.96
CA ALA A 81 9.41 4.02 -9.88
C ALA A 81 8.35 3.07 -10.44
N GLY A 82 7.37 2.65 -9.62
CA GLY A 82 6.29 1.77 -10.06
C GLY A 82 5.39 2.43 -11.12
N VAL A 83 5.00 3.69 -10.93
CA VAL A 83 4.23 4.47 -11.92
C VAL A 83 5.04 4.65 -13.20
N ALA A 84 6.31 5.02 -13.08
CA ALA A 84 7.22 5.16 -14.22
C ALA A 84 7.36 3.85 -15.00
N THR A 85 7.54 2.72 -14.30
CA THR A 85 7.56 1.39 -14.93
C THR A 85 6.24 1.05 -15.61
N ALA A 86 5.10 1.36 -14.98
CA ALA A 86 3.79 1.14 -15.60
C ALA A 86 3.65 1.91 -16.92
N ILE A 87 4.08 3.17 -16.95
CA ILE A 87 4.05 4.01 -18.15
C ILE A 87 5.07 3.54 -19.21
N ALA A 88 6.30 3.22 -18.80
CA ALA A 88 7.35 2.78 -19.73
C ALA A 88 7.00 1.44 -20.41
N VAL A 89 6.43 0.49 -19.69
CA VAL A 89 6.11 -0.85 -20.21
C VAL A 89 4.68 -0.95 -20.75
N GLY A 90 3.71 -0.36 -20.05
CA GLY A 90 2.29 -0.43 -20.38
C GLY A 90 1.76 0.77 -21.17
N GLY A 91 2.60 1.79 -21.39
CA GLY A 91 2.20 3.05 -22.00
C GLY A 91 1.34 3.92 -21.07
N PRO A 92 0.95 5.13 -21.52
CA PRO A 92 0.13 6.06 -20.74
C PRO A 92 -1.21 5.46 -20.24
N GLY A 93 -1.77 4.51 -20.98
CA GLY A 93 -3.01 3.80 -20.63
C GLY A 93 -2.93 2.99 -19.33
N ALA A 94 -1.75 2.61 -18.87
CA ALA A 94 -1.57 1.93 -17.59
C ALA A 94 -2.05 2.79 -16.41
N VAL A 95 -1.92 4.11 -16.49
CA VAL A 95 -2.40 5.06 -15.47
C VAL A 95 -3.93 4.95 -15.29
N PHE A 96 -4.69 4.83 -16.38
CA PHE A 96 -6.14 4.61 -16.30
C PHE A 96 -6.48 3.35 -15.48
N TRP A 97 -5.78 2.25 -15.73
CA TRP A 97 -6.02 1.00 -15.02
C TRP A 97 -5.56 1.04 -13.56
N MET A 98 -4.53 1.85 -13.25
CA MET A 98 -4.19 2.17 -11.86
C MET A 98 -5.34 2.91 -11.16
N TRP A 99 -5.99 3.88 -11.82
CA TRP A 99 -7.16 4.55 -11.26
C TRP A 99 -8.33 3.59 -11.06
N VAL A 100 -8.61 2.74 -12.03
CA VAL A 100 -9.69 1.73 -11.92
C VAL A 100 -9.49 0.82 -10.72
N ILE A 101 -8.27 0.24 -10.57
CA ILE A 101 -8.02 -0.65 -9.43
C ILE A 101 -8.03 0.10 -8.09
N ALA A 102 -7.67 1.37 -8.05
CA ALA A 102 -7.78 2.18 -6.84
C ALA A 102 -9.24 2.51 -6.49
N LEU A 103 -10.04 2.96 -7.47
CA LEU A 103 -11.43 3.33 -7.28
C LEU A 103 -12.29 2.17 -6.78
N PHE A 104 -12.15 1.02 -7.40
CA PHE A 104 -12.95 -0.17 -7.05
C PHE A 104 -12.28 -1.03 -5.98
N GLY A 105 -10.96 -1.20 -6.03
CA GLY A 105 -10.18 -1.95 -5.03
C GLY A 105 -10.23 -1.34 -3.63
N ALA A 106 -10.51 -0.05 -3.50
CA ALA A 106 -10.73 0.60 -2.22
C ALA A 106 -11.85 -0.05 -1.38
N ALA A 107 -12.86 -0.67 -2.03
CA ALA A 107 -13.86 -1.46 -1.34
C ALA A 107 -13.29 -2.76 -0.74
N SER A 108 -12.30 -3.38 -1.38
CA SER A 108 -11.57 -4.52 -0.80
C SER A 108 -10.78 -4.10 0.44
N SER A 109 -10.11 -2.94 0.38
CA SER A 109 -9.41 -2.37 1.54
C SER A 109 -10.36 -2.06 2.70
N PHE A 110 -11.58 -1.58 2.42
CA PHE A 110 -12.63 -1.40 3.41
C PHE A 110 -12.99 -2.73 4.11
N VAL A 111 -13.24 -3.78 3.33
CA VAL A 111 -13.66 -5.09 3.84
C VAL A 111 -12.57 -5.72 4.70
N GLU A 112 -11.33 -5.82 4.17
CA GLU A 112 -10.22 -6.45 4.88
C GLU A 112 -9.85 -5.72 6.18
N SER A 113 -9.87 -4.38 6.19
CA SER A 113 -9.53 -3.59 7.37
C SER A 113 -10.64 -3.61 8.43
N THR A 114 -11.91 -3.67 8.02
CA THR A 114 -13.05 -3.87 8.91
C THR A 114 -13.00 -5.24 9.57
N LEU A 115 -12.69 -6.30 8.80
CA LEU A 115 -12.51 -7.65 9.33
C LEU A 115 -11.33 -7.76 10.29
N ALA A 116 -10.22 -7.10 10.00
CA ALA A 116 -9.06 -7.08 10.87
C ALA A 116 -9.36 -6.43 12.23
N GLN A 117 -10.14 -5.37 12.22
CA GLN A 117 -10.63 -4.75 13.45
C GLN A 117 -11.61 -5.65 14.19
N LEU A 118 -12.53 -6.31 13.49
CA LEU A 118 -13.50 -7.23 14.12
C LEU A 118 -12.80 -8.35 14.87
N TYR A 119 -11.80 -9.00 14.26
CA TYR A 119 -11.09 -10.16 14.81
C TYR A 119 -9.78 -9.83 15.53
N LYS A 120 -9.56 -8.56 15.91
CA LYS A 120 -8.37 -8.16 16.68
C LYS A 120 -8.33 -8.80 18.05
N VAL A 121 -7.14 -8.94 18.59
CA VAL A 121 -6.88 -9.49 19.93
C VAL A 121 -6.05 -8.51 20.74
N ARG A 122 -6.05 -8.68 22.06
CA ARG A 122 -5.22 -7.88 22.96
C ARG A 122 -3.77 -8.30 22.84
N GLY A 123 -2.89 -7.37 22.49
CA GLY A 123 -1.44 -7.52 22.55
C GLY A 123 -0.88 -6.93 23.85
N LYS A 124 0.45 -6.96 23.99
CA LYS A 124 1.14 -6.44 25.16
C LYS A 124 1.11 -4.90 25.22
N ASP A 125 1.37 -4.25 24.09
CA ASP A 125 1.54 -2.79 23.99
C ASP A 125 0.50 -2.11 23.09
N SER A 126 -0.30 -2.88 22.35
CA SER A 126 -1.39 -2.42 21.47
C SER A 126 -2.28 -3.61 21.12
N PHE A 127 -3.40 -3.36 20.43
CA PHE A 127 -4.11 -4.44 19.74
C PHE A 127 -3.26 -5.01 18.61
N ILE A 128 -3.50 -6.28 18.28
CA ILE A 128 -2.89 -6.98 17.15
C ILE A 128 -3.98 -7.71 16.38
N GLY A 129 -3.79 -7.86 15.06
CA GLY A 129 -4.75 -8.50 14.18
C GLY A 129 -4.23 -8.55 12.77
N GLY A 130 -5.13 -8.71 11.81
CA GLY A 130 -4.82 -8.81 10.39
C GLY A 130 -5.33 -10.11 9.78
N PRO A 131 -4.95 -10.42 8.53
CA PRO A 131 -5.48 -11.58 7.81
C PRO A 131 -5.30 -12.91 8.51
N ALA A 132 -4.11 -13.17 9.06
CA ALA A 132 -3.84 -14.41 9.79
C ALA A 132 -4.86 -14.64 10.93
N TYR A 133 -5.29 -13.57 11.60
CA TYR A 133 -6.26 -13.66 12.69
C TYR A 133 -7.67 -13.91 12.20
N TYR A 134 -8.17 -13.21 11.16
CA TYR A 134 -9.51 -13.49 10.67
C TYR A 134 -9.60 -14.80 9.87
N MET A 135 -8.52 -15.27 9.24
CA MET A 135 -8.47 -16.62 8.68
C MET A 135 -8.56 -17.69 9.76
N ARG A 136 -7.84 -17.53 10.88
CA ARG A 136 -7.86 -18.47 12.00
C ARG A 136 -9.19 -18.46 12.74
N LYS A 137 -9.72 -17.28 13.11
CA LYS A 137 -10.92 -17.13 13.94
C LYS A 137 -12.20 -17.11 13.12
N GLY A 138 -12.25 -16.31 12.05
CA GLY A 138 -13.43 -16.12 11.22
C GLY A 138 -13.70 -17.27 10.29
N LEU A 139 -12.68 -17.78 9.58
CA LEU A 139 -12.80 -18.95 8.70
C LEU A 139 -12.60 -20.27 9.44
N LYS A 140 -12.06 -20.23 10.67
CA LYS A 140 -11.66 -21.44 11.42
C LYS A 140 -10.64 -22.31 10.66
N GLN A 141 -9.75 -21.64 9.89
CA GLN A 141 -8.70 -22.26 9.06
C GLN A 141 -7.31 -21.81 9.53
N PRO A 142 -6.75 -22.39 10.62
CA PRO A 142 -5.45 -21.99 11.17
C PRO A 142 -4.30 -22.11 10.17
N TRP A 143 -4.34 -23.15 9.30
CA TRP A 143 -3.31 -23.37 8.28
C TRP A 143 -3.24 -22.21 7.28
N MET A 144 -4.39 -21.68 6.85
CA MET A 144 -4.47 -20.55 5.93
C MET A 144 -3.86 -19.29 6.56
N GLY A 145 -4.17 -19.04 7.85
CA GLY A 145 -3.55 -17.95 8.62
C GLY A 145 -2.03 -18.09 8.72
N THR A 146 -1.54 -19.32 8.91
CA THR A 146 -0.09 -19.61 8.94
C THR A 146 0.57 -19.37 7.58
N VAL A 147 -0.04 -19.87 6.49
CA VAL A 147 0.46 -19.63 5.12
C VAL A 147 0.50 -18.13 4.82
N PHE A 148 -0.57 -17.41 5.13
CA PHE A 148 -0.59 -15.96 4.93
C PHE A 148 0.51 -15.25 5.75
N ALA A 149 0.69 -15.62 7.02
CA ALA A 149 1.71 -15.02 7.87
C ALA A 149 3.14 -15.25 7.35
N VAL A 150 3.42 -16.40 6.75
CA VAL A 150 4.69 -16.67 6.07
C VAL A 150 4.82 -15.83 4.80
N LEU A 151 3.79 -15.81 3.96
CA LEU A 151 3.79 -15.04 2.71
C LEU A 151 4.02 -13.55 2.94
N ILE A 152 3.31 -12.92 3.89
CA ILE A 152 3.48 -11.49 4.17
C ILE A 152 4.86 -11.19 4.77
N THR A 153 5.41 -12.10 5.59
CA THR A 153 6.76 -11.95 6.13
C THR A 153 7.80 -11.95 5.02
N ILE A 154 7.67 -12.84 4.03
CA ILE A 154 8.56 -12.90 2.87
C ILE A 154 8.34 -11.67 1.96
N THR A 155 7.09 -11.34 1.65
CA THR A 155 6.76 -10.24 0.74
C THR A 155 7.23 -8.90 1.30
N PHE A 156 6.74 -8.52 2.46
CA PHE A 156 7.00 -7.21 3.04
C PHE A 156 8.33 -7.14 3.79
N GLY A 157 8.65 -8.16 4.58
CA GLY A 157 9.91 -8.19 5.32
C GLY A 157 11.14 -8.27 4.44
N PHE A 158 11.05 -8.94 3.29
CA PHE A 158 12.21 -9.22 2.45
C PHE A 158 12.07 -8.61 1.04
N ALA A 159 11.14 -9.09 0.22
CA ALA A 159 11.08 -8.71 -1.20
C ALA A 159 10.79 -7.21 -1.40
N PHE A 160 9.77 -6.66 -0.75
CA PHE A 160 9.43 -5.24 -0.87
C PHE A 160 10.53 -4.33 -0.30
N ASN A 161 11.15 -4.71 0.83
CA ASN A 161 12.27 -3.97 1.38
C ASN A 161 13.49 -3.96 0.46
N SER A 162 13.73 -5.04 -0.28
CA SER A 162 14.77 -5.08 -1.31
C SER A 162 14.48 -4.12 -2.46
N VAL A 163 13.21 -4.04 -2.93
CA VAL A 163 12.79 -3.08 -3.96
C VAL A 163 12.96 -1.64 -3.50
N GLN A 164 12.56 -1.34 -2.24
CA GLN A 164 12.71 0.01 -1.70
C GLN A 164 14.18 0.45 -1.69
N SER A 165 15.06 -0.40 -1.16
CA SER A 165 16.50 -0.12 -1.08
C SER A 165 17.16 -0.03 -2.46
N ASN A 166 16.85 -0.96 -3.37
CA ASN A 166 17.37 -0.97 -4.73
C ASN A 166 17.07 0.34 -5.47
N THR A 167 15.79 0.71 -5.49
CA THR A 167 15.34 1.91 -6.19
C THR A 167 15.91 3.19 -5.58
N LEU A 168 16.05 3.24 -4.24
CA LEU A 168 16.66 4.37 -3.57
C LEU A 168 18.14 4.52 -3.91
N CYS A 169 18.91 3.43 -3.91
CA CYS A 169 20.31 3.46 -4.31
C CYS A 169 20.50 3.91 -5.75
N ALA A 170 19.67 3.41 -6.68
CA ALA A 170 19.69 3.84 -8.08
C ALA A 170 19.39 5.34 -8.26
N ALA A 171 18.44 5.88 -7.46
CA ALA A 171 18.14 7.31 -7.49
C ALA A 171 19.28 8.18 -6.97
N PHE A 172 19.98 7.73 -5.91
CA PHE A 172 21.12 8.44 -5.35
C PHE A 172 22.36 8.35 -6.25
N GLU A 173 22.60 7.22 -6.89
CA GLU A 173 23.65 7.08 -7.89
C GLU A 173 23.41 8.07 -9.05
N HIS A 174 22.18 8.10 -9.59
CA HIS A 174 21.85 8.99 -10.71
C HIS A 174 21.91 10.48 -10.36
N ALA A 175 21.51 10.87 -9.14
CA ALA A 175 21.49 12.27 -8.72
C ALA A 175 22.83 12.78 -8.20
N PHE A 176 23.62 11.96 -7.50
CA PHE A 176 24.81 12.37 -6.75
C PHE A 176 26.07 11.56 -7.08
N GLY A 177 25.97 10.49 -7.88
CA GLY A 177 27.08 9.58 -8.15
C GLY A 177 27.50 8.73 -6.93
N PHE A 178 26.63 8.54 -5.94
CA PHE A 178 26.98 7.77 -4.75
C PHE A 178 26.96 6.28 -5.02
N ASP A 179 27.93 5.56 -4.45
CA ASP A 179 28.03 4.11 -4.56
C ASP A 179 26.89 3.41 -3.82
N HIS A 180 26.30 2.37 -4.43
CA HIS A 180 25.18 1.61 -3.90
C HIS A 180 25.50 0.95 -2.54
N ALA A 181 26.72 0.48 -2.31
CA ALA A 181 27.10 -0.16 -1.05
C ALA A 181 27.13 0.85 0.10
N ILE A 182 27.56 2.08 -0.17
CA ILE A 182 27.59 3.15 0.84
C ILE A 182 26.17 3.57 1.21
N VAL A 183 25.34 3.87 0.21
CA VAL A 183 23.95 4.27 0.43
C VAL A 183 23.18 3.14 1.12
N GLY A 184 23.29 1.91 0.61
CA GLY A 184 22.66 0.72 1.18
C GLY A 184 23.10 0.45 2.62
N GLY A 185 24.39 0.61 2.93
CA GLY A 185 24.92 0.47 4.28
C GLY A 185 24.31 1.49 5.25
N VAL A 186 24.24 2.77 4.86
CA VAL A 186 23.64 3.84 5.67
C VAL A 186 22.15 3.56 5.95
N ILE A 187 21.39 3.18 4.91
CA ILE A 187 19.95 2.87 5.05
C ILE A 187 19.76 1.65 5.95
N THR A 188 20.58 0.62 5.79
CA THR A 188 20.53 -0.59 6.62
C THR A 188 20.74 -0.25 8.10
N ILE A 189 21.79 0.51 8.43
CA ILE A 189 22.05 0.91 9.81
C ILE A 189 20.91 1.76 10.36
N ALA A 190 20.45 2.76 9.62
CA ALA A 190 19.33 3.61 10.03
C ALA A 190 18.05 2.79 10.27
N THR A 191 17.75 1.83 9.39
CA THR A 191 16.62 0.91 9.53
C THR A 191 16.74 0.10 10.83
N LEU A 192 17.89 -0.56 11.06
CA LEU A 192 18.11 -1.38 12.26
C LEU A 192 17.96 -0.55 13.54
N LEU A 193 18.52 0.66 13.59
CA LEU A 193 18.41 1.56 14.76
C LEU A 193 16.94 1.89 15.10
N ILE A 194 16.05 2.02 14.09
CA ILE A 194 14.65 2.34 14.33
C ILE A 194 13.84 1.11 14.69
N ILE A 195 13.99 0.00 13.94
CA ILE A 195 13.15 -1.18 14.14
C ILE A 195 13.39 -1.88 15.49
N PHE A 196 14.61 -1.79 16.03
CA PHE A 196 14.86 -2.26 17.40
C PHE A 196 14.12 -1.45 18.48
N GLY A 197 13.63 -0.24 18.16
CA GLY A 197 12.78 0.58 19.03
C GLY A 197 11.31 0.17 19.10
N GLY A 198 10.88 -0.78 18.25
CA GLY A 198 9.51 -1.33 18.23
C GLY A 198 8.46 -0.41 17.58
N VAL A 199 7.19 -0.88 17.58
CA VAL A 199 6.07 -0.25 16.86
C VAL A 199 5.79 1.20 17.25
N GLN A 200 6.00 1.58 18.51
CA GLN A 200 5.77 2.95 18.97
C GLN A 200 6.75 3.94 18.31
N ARG A 201 8.02 3.52 18.14
CA ARG A 201 9.02 4.34 17.46
C ARG A 201 8.72 4.47 15.96
N ILE A 202 8.32 3.37 15.31
CA ILE A 202 7.89 3.36 13.92
C ILE A 202 6.69 4.30 13.74
N ALA A 203 5.66 4.17 14.58
CA ALA A 203 4.47 5.03 14.53
C ALA A 203 4.82 6.51 14.67
N LYS A 204 5.70 6.86 15.60
CA LYS A 204 6.15 8.25 15.81
C LYS A 204 6.92 8.79 14.60
N VAL A 205 7.84 8.02 14.04
CA VAL A 205 8.65 8.41 12.88
C VAL A 205 7.74 8.58 11.66
N SER A 206 6.88 7.60 11.37
CA SER A 206 5.95 7.64 10.23
C SER A 206 4.95 8.80 10.33
N SER A 207 4.43 9.10 11.52
CA SER A 207 3.47 10.21 11.70
C SER A 207 4.06 11.60 11.44
N ILE A 208 5.38 11.73 11.43
CA ILE A 208 6.09 12.96 11.10
C ILE A 208 6.52 12.98 9.63
N ILE A 209 7.17 11.91 9.17
CA ILE A 209 7.76 11.85 7.83
C ILE A 209 6.67 11.87 6.76
N VAL A 210 5.62 11.05 6.91
CA VAL A 210 4.60 10.82 5.88
C VAL A 210 3.87 12.10 5.47
N PRO A 211 3.31 12.91 6.39
CA PRO A 211 2.64 14.15 6.00
C PRO A 211 3.57 15.14 5.31
N VAL A 212 4.79 15.29 5.81
CA VAL A 212 5.78 16.25 5.26
C VAL A 212 6.15 15.88 3.83
N MET A 213 6.50 14.61 3.59
CA MET A 213 6.89 14.15 2.26
C MET A 213 5.74 14.18 1.27
N ALA A 214 4.53 13.72 1.69
CA ALA A 214 3.37 13.68 0.82
C ALA A 214 2.93 15.08 0.41
N LEU A 215 2.84 16.02 1.36
CA LEU A 215 2.47 17.40 1.06
C LEU A 215 3.50 18.10 0.19
N GLY A 216 4.80 17.89 0.43
CA GLY A 216 5.88 18.46 -0.39
C GLY A 216 5.81 17.96 -1.83
N TYR A 217 5.60 16.65 -2.01
CA TYR A 217 5.50 16.05 -3.35
C TYR A 217 4.23 16.51 -4.09
N ILE A 218 3.09 16.53 -3.41
CA ILE A 218 1.82 17.01 -3.98
C ILE A 218 1.95 18.49 -4.36
N ALA A 219 2.55 19.33 -3.52
CA ALA A 219 2.73 20.75 -3.82
C ALA A 219 3.56 20.97 -5.09
N LEU A 220 4.68 20.24 -5.25
CA LEU A 220 5.48 20.31 -6.47
C LEU A 220 4.68 19.86 -7.70
N ALA A 221 3.98 18.74 -7.60
CA ALA A 221 3.17 18.24 -8.70
C ALA A 221 2.07 19.22 -9.11
N LEU A 222 1.41 19.87 -8.14
CA LEU A 222 0.40 20.91 -8.42
C LEU A 222 1.01 22.12 -9.12
N ILE A 223 2.25 22.51 -8.79
CA ILE A 223 2.96 23.59 -9.49
C ILE A 223 3.21 23.17 -10.94
N ILE A 224 3.67 21.95 -11.21
CA ILE A 224 3.90 21.44 -12.57
C ILE A 224 2.59 21.37 -13.35
N VAL A 225 1.51 20.87 -12.75
CA VAL A 225 0.19 20.86 -13.38
C VAL A 225 -0.30 22.27 -13.69
N ALA A 226 -0.08 23.25 -12.79
CA ALA A 226 -0.46 24.63 -13.02
C ALA A 226 0.31 25.29 -14.16
N ILE A 227 1.61 24.99 -14.29
CA ILE A 227 2.45 25.45 -15.39
C ILE A 227 1.98 24.86 -16.74
N ASN A 228 1.60 23.58 -16.74
CA ASN A 228 1.21 22.81 -17.94
C ASN A 228 -0.32 22.67 -18.05
N ILE A 229 -1.11 23.58 -17.46
CA ILE A 229 -2.57 23.45 -17.37
C ILE A 229 -3.26 23.35 -18.73
N THR A 230 -2.72 23.96 -19.75
CA THR A 230 -3.24 23.93 -21.11
C THR A 230 -3.07 22.55 -21.78
N GLU A 231 -2.10 21.76 -21.34
CA GLU A 231 -1.82 20.41 -21.86
C GLU A 231 -2.62 19.33 -21.10
N LEU A 232 -3.17 19.64 -19.94
CA LEU A 232 -3.88 18.68 -19.10
C LEU A 232 -4.99 17.93 -19.84
N PRO A 233 -5.86 18.57 -20.66
CA PRO A 233 -6.88 17.85 -21.42
C PRO A 233 -6.29 16.87 -22.44
N ALA A 234 -5.16 17.23 -23.07
CA ALA A 234 -4.45 16.36 -24.02
C ALA A 234 -3.85 15.14 -23.33
N VAL A 235 -3.25 15.32 -22.15
CA VAL A 235 -2.69 14.21 -21.34
C VAL A 235 -3.80 13.29 -20.85
N ILE A 236 -4.92 13.80 -20.37
CA ILE A 236 -6.07 12.97 -19.97
C ILE A 236 -6.60 12.17 -21.18
N LYS A 237 -6.75 12.81 -22.34
CA LYS A 237 -7.14 12.13 -23.57
C LYS A 237 -6.14 11.05 -23.98
N LEU A 238 -4.83 11.31 -23.83
CA LEU A 238 -3.77 10.35 -24.08
C LEU A 238 -3.89 9.12 -23.19
N ILE A 239 -4.06 9.31 -21.87
CA ILE A 239 -4.25 8.23 -20.90
C ILE A 239 -5.46 7.37 -21.28
N VAL A 240 -6.62 7.99 -21.52
CA VAL A 240 -7.86 7.26 -21.83
C VAL A 240 -7.78 6.56 -23.18
N SER A 241 -7.25 7.21 -24.23
CA SER A 241 -7.16 6.60 -25.56
C SER A 241 -6.22 5.41 -25.61
N HIS A 242 -5.09 5.45 -24.89
CA HIS A 242 -4.16 4.33 -24.78
C HIS A 242 -4.68 3.19 -23.91
N ALA A 243 -5.52 3.48 -22.92
CA ALA A 243 -6.14 2.46 -22.08
C ALA A 243 -7.05 1.49 -22.87
N PHE A 244 -7.67 1.97 -23.95
CA PHE A 244 -8.61 1.21 -24.77
C PHE A 244 -8.07 0.88 -26.17
N GLY A 245 -6.82 1.19 -26.47
CA GLY A 245 -6.16 0.84 -27.72
C GLY A 245 -6.66 1.57 -28.97
N TRP A 246 -7.38 2.68 -28.82
CA TRP A 246 -7.96 3.42 -29.94
C TRP A 246 -6.92 3.98 -30.94
N GLN A 247 -5.65 4.03 -30.54
CA GLN A 247 -4.55 4.48 -31.39
C GLN A 247 -3.56 3.36 -31.77
N GLN A 248 -3.76 2.15 -31.24
CA GLN A 248 -2.89 1.00 -31.54
C GLN A 248 -3.72 -0.07 -32.26
N ALA A 249 -3.50 -0.21 -33.56
CA ALA A 249 -4.16 -1.18 -34.43
C ALA A 249 -3.80 -2.66 -34.15
N LEU A 250 -2.99 -2.96 -33.10
CA LEU A 250 -2.52 -4.29 -32.76
C LEU A 250 -2.83 -4.60 -31.29
N GLY A 251 -3.72 -5.55 -31.07
CA GLY A 251 -4.36 -5.93 -29.79
C GLY A 251 -3.47 -6.33 -28.60
N GLY A 252 -2.14 -6.18 -28.67
CA GLY A 252 -1.23 -6.46 -27.55
C GLY A 252 -1.15 -5.32 -26.51
N GLY A 253 -1.28 -4.07 -26.96
CA GLY A 253 -1.04 -2.91 -26.08
C GLY A 253 -2.03 -2.73 -24.95
N VAL A 254 -3.33 -3.01 -25.16
CA VAL A 254 -4.38 -2.88 -24.12
C VAL A 254 -4.16 -3.88 -22.98
N GLY A 255 -3.84 -5.12 -23.30
CA GLY A 255 -3.59 -6.17 -22.29
C GLY A 255 -2.37 -5.84 -21.42
N ILE A 256 -1.31 -5.31 -22.02
CA ILE A 256 -0.10 -4.90 -21.28
C ILE A 256 -0.40 -3.67 -20.41
N ALA A 257 -1.11 -2.66 -20.92
CA ALA A 257 -1.52 -1.49 -20.14
C ALA A 257 -2.38 -1.89 -18.93
N LEU A 258 -3.37 -2.75 -19.13
CA LEU A 258 -4.23 -3.27 -18.07
C LEU A 258 -3.41 -4.05 -17.03
N MET A 259 -2.55 -4.99 -17.48
CA MET A 259 -1.74 -5.80 -16.58
C MET A 259 -0.78 -4.94 -15.75
N GLN A 260 -0.03 -4.03 -16.40
CA GLN A 260 0.91 -3.15 -15.71
C GLN A 260 0.19 -2.16 -14.78
N GLY A 261 -0.92 -1.59 -15.22
CA GLY A 261 -1.71 -0.68 -14.40
C GLY A 261 -2.25 -1.34 -13.13
N ILE A 262 -2.83 -2.54 -13.22
CA ILE A 262 -3.34 -3.27 -12.07
C ILE A 262 -2.20 -3.74 -11.17
N LYS A 263 -1.13 -4.29 -11.74
CA LYS A 263 0.01 -4.82 -11.01
C LYS A 263 0.76 -3.73 -10.23
N ARG A 264 1.09 -2.62 -10.86
CA ARG A 264 1.76 -1.49 -10.20
C ARG A 264 0.80 -0.70 -9.30
N GLY A 265 -0.47 -0.62 -9.65
CA GLY A 265 -1.51 -0.08 -8.77
C GLY A 265 -1.63 -0.87 -7.47
N LEU A 266 -1.71 -2.20 -7.54
CA LEU A 266 -1.76 -3.06 -6.35
C LEU A 266 -0.48 -2.96 -5.50
N PHE A 267 0.70 -2.91 -6.15
CA PHE A 267 1.97 -2.74 -5.46
C PHE A 267 1.99 -1.44 -4.64
N SER A 268 1.40 -0.36 -5.16
CA SER A 268 1.35 0.95 -4.52
C SER A 268 0.27 1.00 -3.43
N ASN A 269 -1.00 0.73 -3.77
CA ASN A 269 -2.12 0.96 -2.85
C ASN A 269 -2.44 -0.19 -1.89
N GLU A 270 -1.90 -1.39 -2.13
CA GLU A 270 -2.04 -2.59 -1.31
C GLU A 270 -3.49 -3.07 -1.09
N ALA A 271 -4.48 -2.60 -1.87
CA ALA A 271 -5.89 -2.88 -1.65
C ALA A 271 -6.28 -4.32 -1.97
N GLY A 272 -6.72 -5.08 -0.97
CA GLY A 272 -7.03 -6.51 -1.11
C GLY A 272 -5.83 -7.44 -0.95
N MET A 273 -4.63 -6.88 -0.72
CA MET A 273 -3.41 -7.66 -0.49
C MET A 273 -3.33 -8.22 0.93
N GLY A 274 -4.03 -7.60 1.88
CA GLY A 274 -4.02 -8.03 3.28
C GLY A 274 -2.88 -7.46 4.12
N SER A 275 -2.15 -6.48 3.63
CA SER A 275 -1.04 -5.84 4.36
C SER A 275 -1.54 -4.79 5.35
N ALA A 276 -2.25 -3.78 4.89
CA ALA A 276 -2.81 -2.69 5.69
C ALA A 276 -3.69 -3.16 6.88
N PRO A 277 -4.46 -4.26 6.80
CA PRO A 277 -5.20 -4.82 7.92
C PRO A 277 -4.36 -5.09 9.17
N ASN A 278 -3.07 -5.41 9.03
CA ASN A 278 -2.19 -5.68 10.18
C ASN A 278 -1.99 -4.44 11.06
N VAL A 279 -1.94 -3.26 10.46
CA VAL A 279 -1.85 -2.01 11.22
C VAL A 279 -3.21 -1.45 11.54
N ALA A 280 -4.21 -1.61 10.67
CA ALA A 280 -5.58 -1.20 10.95
C ALA A 280 -6.12 -1.82 12.25
N ALA A 281 -5.79 -3.08 12.52
CA ALA A 281 -6.18 -3.79 13.73
C ALA A 281 -5.60 -3.17 15.02
N THR A 282 -4.47 -2.46 14.95
CA THR A 282 -3.82 -1.89 16.14
C THR A 282 -4.54 -0.69 16.72
N ALA A 283 -5.37 -0.03 15.91
CA ALA A 283 -6.04 1.19 16.30
C ALA A 283 -7.13 0.94 17.36
N HIS A 284 -7.18 1.83 18.35
CA HIS A 284 -8.29 1.89 19.29
C HIS A 284 -9.44 2.69 18.69
N VAL A 285 -10.53 2.02 18.37
CA VAL A 285 -11.74 2.61 17.79
C VAL A 285 -12.99 2.03 18.45
N THR A 286 -14.09 2.76 18.43
CA THR A 286 -15.38 2.35 19.01
C THR A 286 -16.20 1.46 18.09
N HIS A 287 -15.85 1.38 16.78
CA HIS A 287 -16.54 0.57 15.80
C HIS A 287 -15.57 0.10 14.70
N PRO A 288 -15.59 -1.20 14.28
CA PRO A 288 -14.67 -1.75 13.27
C PRO A 288 -14.66 -1.00 11.94
N VAL A 289 -15.82 -0.50 11.49
CA VAL A 289 -16.01 0.24 10.24
C VAL A 289 -15.15 1.49 10.16
N LYS A 290 -14.84 2.13 11.30
CA LYS A 290 -14.01 3.34 11.30
C LYS A 290 -12.64 3.12 10.65
N GLN A 291 -11.98 2.02 10.97
CA GLN A 291 -10.70 1.70 10.32
C GLN A 291 -10.87 1.25 8.87
N GLY A 292 -11.94 0.54 8.55
CA GLY A 292 -12.28 0.25 7.15
C GLY A 292 -12.36 1.53 6.30
N LEU A 293 -13.06 2.54 6.79
CA LEU A 293 -13.20 3.84 6.13
C LEU A 293 -11.86 4.59 6.00
N ILE A 294 -11.08 4.64 7.07
CA ILE A 294 -9.77 5.32 7.09
C ILE A 294 -8.79 4.66 6.12
N GLN A 295 -8.74 3.33 6.08
CA GLN A 295 -7.85 2.60 5.16
C GLN A 295 -8.28 2.72 3.69
N THR A 296 -9.58 2.86 3.43
CA THR A 296 -10.11 3.21 2.11
C THR A 296 -9.60 4.57 1.63
N LEU A 297 -9.60 5.58 2.50
CA LEU A 297 -9.03 6.89 2.18
C LEU A 297 -7.53 6.78 1.86
N GLY A 298 -6.80 5.87 2.52
CA GLY A 298 -5.40 5.60 2.22
C GLY A 298 -5.16 5.14 0.79
N VAL A 299 -6.02 4.29 0.23
CA VAL A 299 -5.94 3.85 -1.18
C VAL A 299 -6.09 5.04 -2.13
N PHE A 300 -7.05 5.94 -1.84
CA PHE A 300 -7.26 7.13 -2.66
C PHE A 300 -6.08 8.10 -2.57
N THR A 301 -5.59 8.35 -1.38
CA THR A 301 -4.43 9.23 -1.16
C THR A 301 -3.20 8.72 -1.91
N ASP A 302 -2.92 7.42 -1.84
CA ASP A 302 -1.78 6.81 -2.49
C ASP A 302 -1.90 6.91 -4.03
N THR A 303 -2.94 6.34 -4.59
CA THR A 303 -2.99 6.12 -6.05
C THR A 303 -3.66 7.27 -6.79
N LEU A 304 -4.83 7.76 -6.33
CA LEU A 304 -5.52 8.83 -7.06
C LEU A 304 -4.83 10.20 -6.90
N ILE A 305 -4.06 10.39 -5.82
CA ILE A 305 -3.35 11.64 -5.62
C ILE A 305 -1.87 11.44 -5.96
N ILE A 306 -1.11 10.67 -5.18
CA ILE A 306 0.37 10.65 -5.29
C ILE A 306 0.83 9.98 -6.60
N CYS A 307 0.28 8.81 -6.98
CA CYS A 307 0.65 8.19 -8.26
C CYS A 307 0.21 9.04 -9.46
N THR A 308 -0.92 9.73 -9.38
CA THR A 308 -1.37 10.66 -10.44
C THR A 308 -0.42 11.84 -10.58
N CYS A 309 0.11 12.37 -9.47
CA CYS A 309 1.14 13.41 -9.50
C CYS A 309 2.36 12.94 -10.33
N THR A 310 2.88 11.75 -10.06
CA THR A 310 4.00 11.18 -10.81
C THR A 310 3.67 10.96 -12.28
N ALA A 311 2.47 10.42 -12.56
CA ALA A 311 2.04 10.19 -13.94
C ALA A 311 1.98 11.51 -14.74
N PHE A 312 1.45 12.57 -14.16
CA PHE A 312 1.39 13.87 -14.82
C PHE A 312 2.79 14.48 -15.00
N ILE A 313 3.68 14.41 -14.01
CA ILE A 313 5.06 14.85 -14.15
C ILE A 313 5.72 14.16 -15.34
N ILE A 314 5.57 12.85 -15.48
CA ILE A 314 6.18 12.09 -16.60
C ILE A 314 5.55 12.47 -17.93
N LEU A 315 4.21 12.57 -17.99
CA LEU A 315 3.50 12.78 -19.25
C LEU A 315 3.54 14.23 -19.76
N PHE A 316 3.73 15.23 -18.89
CA PHE A 316 3.97 16.62 -19.30
C PHE A 316 5.40 16.85 -19.78
N SER A 317 6.37 16.15 -19.23
CA SER A 317 7.80 16.41 -19.45
C SER A 317 8.31 16.18 -20.87
N GLY A 318 7.50 15.55 -21.74
CA GLY A 318 7.92 15.15 -23.08
C GLY A 318 9.05 14.12 -23.12
N THR A 319 9.36 13.47 -22.00
CA THR A 319 10.39 12.43 -21.93
C THR A 319 10.03 11.26 -22.85
N PRO A 320 10.94 10.78 -23.72
CA PRO A 320 10.69 9.63 -24.58
C PRO A 320 10.29 8.38 -23.78
N LEU A 321 9.24 7.70 -24.22
CA LEU A 321 8.75 6.44 -23.64
C LEU A 321 9.16 5.26 -24.52
N ASP A 322 10.42 5.24 -24.96
CA ASP A 322 11.00 4.26 -25.89
C ASP A 322 11.66 3.07 -25.20
N GLY A 323 11.58 3.02 -23.85
CA GLY A 323 12.19 1.96 -23.04
C GLY A 323 13.68 2.18 -22.73
N SER A 324 14.28 3.28 -23.20
CA SER A 324 15.68 3.62 -22.90
C SER A 324 15.91 3.93 -21.41
N THR A 325 14.90 4.49 -20.75
CA THR A 325 14.88 4.75 -19.32
C THR A 325 13.64 4.13 -18.67
N ASN A 326 13.81 3.59 -17.47
CA ASN A 326 12.73 2.92 -16.72
C ASN A 326 12.85 3.18 -15.22
N GLY A 327 11.80 2.83 -14.48
CA GLY A 327 11.78 2.97 -13.02
C GLY A 327 12.01 4.42 -12.57
N VAL A 328 12.75 4.60 -11.49
CA VAL A 328 12.96 5.94 -10.89
C VAL A 328 13.72 6.90 -11.79
N GLN A 329 14.60 6.41 -12.65
CA GLN A 329 15.38 7.25 -13.57
C GLN A 329 14.48 7.98 -14.56
N LEU A 330 13.39 7.35 -15.03
CA LEU A 330 12.39 8.01 -15.88
C LEU A 330 11.72 9.18 -15.14
N THR A 331 11.37 9.01 -13.86
CA THR A 331 10.80 10.09 -13.06
C THR A 331 11.81 11.21 -12.80
N GLN A 332 13.08 10.87 -12.56
CA GLN A 332 14.15 11.86 -12.38
C GLN A 332 14.38 12.66 -13.67
N GLN A 333 14.43 12.00 -14.81
CA GLN A 333 14.59 12.66 -16.10
C GLN A 333 13.38 13.54 -16.43
N ALA A 334 12.17 13.04 -16.20
CA ALA A 334 10.95 13.80 -16.41
C ALA A 334 10.95 15.10 -15.61
N LEU A 335 11.28 15.02 -14.32
CA LEU A 335 11.31 16.20 -13.47
C LEU A 335 12.48 17.13 -13.80
N THR A 336 13.60 16.57 -14.27
CA THR A 336 14.74 17.38 -14.77
C THR A 336 14.37 18.18 -16.02
N ASN A 337 13.55 17.61 -16.91
CA ASN A 337 13.04 18.33 -18.08
C ASN A 337 12.12 19.51 -17.68
N GLU A 338 11.36 19.38 -16.60
CA GLU A 338 10.43 20.41 -16.12
C GLU A 338 11.10 21.55 -15.33
N ILE A 339 12.04 21.21 -14.43
CA ILE A 339 12.62 22.17 -13.48
C ILE A 339 14.16 22.21 -13.46
N GLY A 340 14.81 21.59 -14.44
CA GLY A 340 16.27 21.52 -14.54
C GLY A 340 16.88 20.50 -13.56
N SER A 341 18.20 20.56 -13.36
CA SER A 341 18.97 19.58 -12.55
C SER A 341 18.46 19.40 -11.11
N ALA A 342 17.78 20.41 -10.55
CA ALA A 342 17.14 20.31 -9.25
C ALA A 342 16.05 19.20 -9.21
N GLY A 343 15.47 18.84 -10.36
CA GLY A 343 14.45 17.80 -10.47
C GLY A 343 14.96 16.41 -10.05
N SER A 344 16.12 16.00 -10.57
CA SER A 344 16.74 14.72 -10.18
C SER A 344 17.07 14.64 -8.69
N ILE A 345 17.62 15.73 -8.14
CA ILE A 345 17.95 15.85 -6.71
C ILE A 345 16.67 15.76 -5.86
N PHE A 346 15.62 16.48 -6.26
CA PHE A 346 14.34 16.46 -5.55
C PHE A 346 13.74 15.05 -5.50
N VAL A 347 13.73 14.33 -6.63
CA VAL A 347 13.22 12.94 -6.68
C VAL A 347 14.05 12.03 -5.78
N ALA A 348 15.39 12.15 -5.76
CA ALA A 348 16.23 11.35 -4.89
C ALA A 348 15.93 11.61 -3.40
N ILE A 349 15.77 12.86 -3.00
CA ILE A 349 15.44 13.25 -1.61
C ILE A 349 14.01 12.80 -1.25
N ALA A 350 13.03 13.03 -2.12
CA ALA A 350 11.65 12.58 -1.92
C ALA A 350 11.60 11.05 -1.77
N LEU A 351 12.30 10.34 -2.64
CA LEU A 351 12.38 8.89 -2.61
C LEU A 351 13.08 8.38 -1.34
N PHE A 352 14.07 9.10 -0.82
CA PHE A 352 14.68 8.74 0.47
C PHE A 352 13.61 8.65 1.56
N PHE A 353 12.78 9.67 1.70
CA PHE A 353 11.72 9.67 2.71
C PHE A 353 10.64 8.62 2.40
N PHE A 354 10.23 8.48 1.15
CA PHE A 354 9.22 7.51 0.71
C PHE A 354 9.70 6.07 0.94
N ALA A 355 10.83 5.70 0.38
CA ALA A 355 11.36 4.35 0.49
C ALA A 355 11.75 3.98 1.92
N PHE A 356 12.37 4.92 2.66
CA PHE A 356 12.75 4.67 4.05
C PHE A 356 11.54 4.47 4.95
N SER A 357 10.49 5.31 4.82
CA SER A 357 9.24 5.09 5.56
C SER A 357 8.55 3.77 5.19
N SER A 358 8.61 3.39 3.90
CA SER A 358 8.06 2.10 3.45
C SER A 358 8.83 0.91 4.05
N ILE A 359 10.16 0.97 4.13
CA ILE A 359 10.96 -0.07 4.80
C ILE A 359 10.48 -0.28 6.24
N LEU A 360 10.19 0.81 6.96
CA LEU A 360 9.71 0.73 8.34
C LEU A 360 8.29 0.17 8.45
N GLY A 361 7.38 0.58 7.55
CA GLY A 361 6.02 0.06 7.47
C GLY A 361 5.98 -1.42 7.08
N ASN A 362 6.74 -1.79 6.07
CA ASN A 362 6.90 -3.17 5.59
C ASN A 362 7.46 -4.08 6.67
N TYR A 363 8.49 -3.62 7.36
CA TYR A 363 9.04 -4.34 8.52
C TYR A 363 7.95 -4.62 9.56
N TYR A 364 7.11 -3.62 9.87
CA TYR A 364 6.05 -3.80 10.86
C TYR A 364 5.03 -4.88 10.45
N TYR A 365 4.64 -4.93 9.18
CA TYR A 365 3.73 -5.97 8.69
C TYR A 365 4.31 -7.38 8.87
N GLY A 366 5.58 -7.56 8.54
CA GLY A 366 6.27 -8.82 8.78
C GLY A 366 6.43 -9.13 10.28
N GLU A 367 6.81 -8.14 11.12
CA GLU A 367 6.92 -8.32 12.58
C GLU A 367 5.60 -8.79 13.19
N ALA A 368 4.47 -8.20 12.81
CA ALA A 368 3.15 -8.58 13.30
C ALA A 368 2.83 -10.06 13.00
N ASN A 369 3.23 -10.54 11.84
CA ASN A 369 3.02 -11.92 11.41
C ASN A 369 4.05 -12.90 11.98
N VAL A 370 5.31 -12.51 12.16
CA VAL A 370 6.29 -13.30 12.93
C VAL A 370 5.79 -13.50 14.37
N ARG A 371 5.21 -12.46 14.99
CA ARG A 371 4.61 -12.55 16.33
C ARG A 371 3.36 -13.43 16.38
N TYR A 372 2.62 -13.54 15.28
CA TYR A 372 1.52 -14.50 15.14
C TYR A 372 2.04 -15.94 15.11
N LEU A 373 3.14 -16.20 14.38
CA LEU A 373 3.74 -17.54 14.24
C LEU A 373 4.45 -17.98 15.51
N THR A 374 5.10 -17.06 16.25
CA THR A 374 5.91 -17.40 17.42
C THR A 374 5.96 -16.30 18.46
N ARG A 375 6.02 -16.70 19.73
CA ARG A 375 6.22 -15.77 20.86
C ARG A 375 7.70 -15.62 21.27
N LYS A 376 8.62 -16.36 20.64
CA LYS A 376 10.05 -16.40 21.01
C LYS A 376 10.76 -15.12 20.55
N LYS A 377 11.29 -14.34 21.49
CA LYS A 377 11.97 -13.06 21.20
C LYS A 377 13.21 -13.21 20.31
N TRP A 378 13.95 -14.31 20.42
CA TRP A 378 15.14 -14.51 19.61
C TRP A 378 14.82 -14.68 18.12
N ILE A 379 13.69 -15.31 17.76
CA ILE A 379 13.23 -15.43 16.37
C ILE A 379 12.90 -14.04 15.81
N LEU A 380 12.26 -13.19 16.61
CA LEU A 380 12.00 -11.82 16.21
C LEU A 380 13.30 -11.02 15.96
N ASN A 381 14.32 -11.22 16.79
CA ASN A 381 15.61 -10.56 16.57
C ASN A 381 16.31 -11.07 15.32
N ILE A 382 16.24 -12.38 15.03
CA ILE A 382 16.73 -12.93 13.75
C ILE A 382 15.97 -12.28 12.58
N TYR A 383 14.65 -12.19 12.65
CA TYR A 383 13.85 -11.51 11.61
C TYR A 383 14.33 -10.07 11.39
N ARG A 384 14.58 -9.29 12.44
CA ARG A 384 15.11 -7.92 12.35
C ARG A 384 16.45 -7.86 11.61
N ILE A 385 17.36 -8.76 11.94
CA ILE A 385 18.67 -8.85 11.29
C ILE A 385 18.51 -9.24 9.82
N LEU A 386 17.64 -10.21 9.52
CA LEU A 386 17.34 -10.62 8.15
C LEU A 386 16.73 -9.48 7.32
N VAL A 387 15.84 -8.68 7.90
CA VAL A 387 15.31 -7.48 7.22
C VAL A 387 16.43 -6.51 6.87
N GLY A 388 17.35 -6.22 7.82
CA GLY A 388 18.53 -5.41 7.52
C GLY A 388 19.40 -6.03 6.40
N GLY A 389 19.61 -7.34 6.44
CA GLY A 389 20.31 -8.08 5.37
C GLY A 389 19.63 -7.96 4.01
N MET A 390 18.29 -7.98 3.97
CA MET A 390 17.51 -7.83 2.73
C MET A 390 17.49 -6.39 2.20
N VAL A 391 17.56 -5.39 3.09
CA VAL A 391 17.78 -3.99 2.68
C VAL A 391 19.15 -3.84 2.02
N LEU A 392 20.20 -4.41 2.61
CA LEU A 392 21.54 -4.38 2.01
C LEU A 392 21.62 -5.20 0.71
N PHE A 393 21.00 -6.39 0.69
CA PHE A 393 20.89 -7.20 -0.53
C PHE A 393 20.21 -6.43 -1.67
N GLY A 394 19.09 -5.77 -1.38
CA GLY A 394 18.36 -4.95 -2.36
C GLY A 394 19.21 -3.83 -2.95
N ALA A 395 20.03 -3.17 -2.13
CA ALA A 395 20.96 -2.14 -2.60
C ALA A 395 21.95 -2.65 -3.65
N LEU A 396 22.38 -3.92 -3.54
CA LEU A 396 23.40 -4.53 -4.38
C LEU A 396 22.82 -5.41 -5.51
N ALA A 397 21.55 -5.77 -5.43
CA ALA A 397 20.90 -6.68 -6.38
C ALA A 397 20.55 -5.99 -7.71
N ALA A 398 20.43 -6.78 -8.78
CA ALA A 398 19.88 -6.30 -10.03
C ALA A 398 18.38 -5.95 -9.89
N LEU A 399 17.94 -4.88 -10.54
CA LEU A 399 16.58 -4.35 -10.48
C LEU A 399 15.51 -5.42 -10.76
N ASP A 400 15.70 -6.17 -11.84
CA ASP A 400 14.75 -7.20 -12.29
C ASP A 400 14.54 -8.32 -11.28
N VAL A 401 15.59 -8.69 -10.52
CA VAL A 401 15.51 -9.73 -9.49
C VAL A 401 14.63 -9.27 -8.34
N ALA A 402 14.83 -8.05 -7.85
CA ALA A 402 14.07 -7.49 -6.74
C ALA A 402 12.58 -7.36 -7.11
N TRP A 403 12.27 -6.80 -8.28
CA TRP A 403 10.89 -6.62 -8.74
C TRP A 403 10.18 -7.94 -9.06
N SER A 404 10.85 -8.90 -9.70
CA SER A 404 10.23 -10.20 -10.02
C SER A 404 9.91 -11.00 -8.75
N LEU A 405 10.77 -10.95 -7.74
CA LEU A 405 10.50 -11.58 -6.44
C LEU A 405 9.32 -10.92 -5.72
N ALA A 406 9.26 -9.59 -5.74
CA ALA A 406 8.16 -8.82 -5.16
C ALA A 406 6.82 -9.17 -5.83
N ASP A 407 6.80 -9.23 -7.16
CA ASP A 407 5.59 -9.51 -7.93
C ASP A 407 5.01 -10.91 -7.64
N VAL A 408 5.85 -11.97 -7.57
CA VAL A 408 5.39 -13.34 -7.24
C VAL A 408 4.85 -13.41 -5.82
N THR A 409 5.62 -12.91 -4.86
CA THR A 409 5.24 -13.03 -3.43
C THR A 409 4.00 -12.20 -3.12
N MET A 410 3.89 -11.00 -3.69
CA MET A 410 2.70 -10.13 -3.63
C MET A 410 1.47 -10.84 -4.21
N GLY A 411 1.62 -11.46 -5.36
CA GLY A 411 0.51 -12.16 -6.03
C GLY A 411 -0.02 -13.33 -5.22
N LEU A 412 0.85 -14.16 -4.67
CA LEU A 412 0.46 -15.28 -3.82
C LEU A 412 -0.23 -14.81 -2.53
N MET A 413 0.27 -13.75 -1.93
CA MET A 413 -0.30 -13.14 -0.74
C MET A 413 -1.70 -12.57 -1.02
N ALA A 414 -1.85 -11.82 -2.12
CA ALA A 414 -3.13 -11.26 -2.55
C ALA A 414 -4.16 -12.36 -2.84
N LEU A 415 -3.76 -13.42 -3.52
CA LEU A 415 -4.63 -14.58 -3.80
C LEU A 415 -5.20 -15.19 -2.51
N CYS A 416 -4.32 -15.46 -1.54
CA CYS A 416 -4.71 -16.00 -0.24
C CYS A 416 -5.69 -15.07 0.50
N ASN A 417 -5.42 -13.78 0.50
CA ASN A 417 -6.27 -12.80 1.19
C ASN A 417 -7.62 -12.58 0.50
N LEU A 418 -7.64 -12.44 -0.82
CA LEU A 418 -8.88 -12.22 -1.59
C LEU A 418 -9.88 -13.37 -1.40
N ILE A 419 -9.39 -14.61 -1.36
CA ILE A 419 -10.25 -15.77 -1.02
C ILE A 419 -10.83 -15.60 0.38
N ALA A 420 -10.02 -15.28 1.37
CA ALA A 420 -10.48 -15.14 2.75
C ALA A 420 -11.49 -14.02 2.93
N ILE A 421 -11.24 -12.84 2.38
CA ILE A 421 -12.18 -11.70 2.52
C ILE A 421 -13.44 -11.89 1.70
N SER A 422 -13.41 -12.66 0.61
CA SER A 422 -14.61 -13.02 -0.14
C SER A 422 -15.55 -13.89 0.69
N LEU A 423 -15.03 -14.85 1.43
CA LEU A 423 -15.81 -15.71 2.31
C LEU A 423 -16.32 -14.99 3.59
N LEU A 424 -15.54 -14.05 4.13
CA LEU A 424 -15.86 -13.32 5.37
C LEU A 424 -16.58 -11.98 5.11
N GLY A 425 -16.63 -11.49 3.90
CA GLY A 425 -17.13 -10.15 3.54
C GLY A 425 -18.53 -9.84 4.08
N LYS A 426 -19.38 -10.86 4.21
CA LYS A 426 -20.73 -10.73 4.79
C LYS A 426 -20.73 -10.05 6.16
N TYR A 427 -19.71 -10.28 6.99
CA TYR A 427 -19.62 -9.65 8.32
C TYR A 427 -19.26 -8.17 8.21
N ALA A 428 -18.37 -7.80 7.28
CA ALA A 428 -18.06 -6.40 7.02
C ALA A 428 -19.29 -5.64 6.49
N PHE A 429 -20.13 -6.30 5.66
CA PHE A 429 -21.35 -5.68 5.15
C PHE A 429 -22.37 -5.43 6.27
N LYS A 430 -22.58 -6.40 7.17
CA LYS A 430 -23.47 -6.25 8.34
C LYS A 430 -22.97 -5.15 9.29
N LEU A 431 -21.66 -5.08 9.55
CA LEU A 431 -21.07 -4.01 10.35
C LEU A 431 -21.26 -2.63 9.70
N LEU A 432 -21.15 -2.52 8.37
CA LEU A 432 -21.43 -1.28 7.67
C LEU A 432 -22.91 -0.88 7.79
N GLU A 433 -23.83 -1.83 7.73
CA GLU A 433 -25.26 -1.57 7.93
C GLU A 433 -25.54 -1.08 9.36
N ASP A 434 -24.98 -1.71 10.39
CA ASP A 434 -25.08 -1.26 11.78
C ASP A 434 -24.52 0.15 11.96
N TYR A 435 -23.32 0.41 11.46
CA TYR A 435 -22.69 1.74 11.50
C TYR A 435 -23.59 2.82 10.90
N ARG A 436 -24.14 2.53 9.72
CA ARG A 436 -25.03 3.47 9.00
C ARG A 436 -26.38 3.65 9.70
N ALA A 437 -26.93 2.59 10.33
CA ALA A 437 -28.15 2.70 11.11
C ALA A 437 -27.97 3.63 12.30
N GLN A 438 -26.86 3.49 13.03
CA GLN A 438 -26.52 4.40 14.13
C GLN A 438 -26.32 5.85 13.66
N LYS A 439 -25.65 6.07 12.52
CA LYS A 439 -25.49 7.41 11.94
C LYS A 439 -26.83 8.03 11.55
N ARG A 440 -27.76 7.26 10.98
CA ARG A 440 -29.12 7.73 10.65
C ARG A 440 -29.95 8.05 11.88
N ALA A 441 -29.71 7.36 12.98
CA ALA A 441 -30.32 7.65 14.27
C ALA A 441 -29.72 8.89 14.97
N GLY A 442 -28.82 9.63 14.29
CA GLY A 442 -28.20 10.84 14.85
C GLY A 442 -26.99 10.59 15.75
N ILE A 443 -26.53 9.34 15.90
CA ILE A 443 -25.36 9.01 16.72
C ILE A 443 -24.10 9.50 15.98
N LYS A 444 -23.46 10.54 16.54
CA LYS A 444 -22.26 11.13 15.94
C LYS A 444 -21.10 10.13 15.92
N ASP A 445 -20.96 9.31 16.96
CA ASP A 445 -19.87 8.37 17.14
C ASP A 445 -20.39 6.94 17.39
N PRO A 446 -20.69 6.16 16.34
CA PRO A 446 -21.21 4.80 16.45
C PRO A 446 -20.32 3.89 17.30
N VAL A 447 -20.95 3.02 18.07
CA VAL A 447 -20.29 2.05 18.94
C VAL A 447 -20.73 0.64 18.54
N PHE A 448 -19.77 -0.26 18.45
CA PHE A 448 -20.03 -1.68 18.24
C PHE A 448 -19.80 -2.47 19.53
N THR A 449 -20.69 -3.40 19.79
CA THR A 449 -20.57 -4.41 20.84
C THR A 449 -20.87 -5.78 20.24
N LYS A 450 -20.24 -6.84 20.74
CA LYS A 450 -20.26 -8.17 20.12
C LYS A 450 -21.66 -8.77 19.98
N ASP A 451 -22.61 -8.43 20.88
CA ASP A 451 -24.01 -8.82 20.85
C ASP A 451 -24.77 -8.35 19.60
N ARG A 452 -24.27 -7.30 18.92
CA ARG A 452 -24.86 -6.81 17.68
C ARG A 452 -24.61 -7.72 16.48
N LEU A 453 -23.64 -8.65 16.58
CA LEU A 453 -23.29 -9.61 15.53
C LEU A 453 -23.19 -11.02 16.13
N LYS A 454 -24.34 -11.58 16.52
CA LYS A 454 -24.46 -12.87 17.22
C LYS A 454 -23.71 -14.03 16.55
N GLU A 455 -23.60 -14.01 15.21
CA GLU A 455 -22.96 -15.09 14.45
C GLU A 455 -21.47 -15.27 14.76
N VAL A 456 -20.80 -14.23 15.26
CA VAL A 456 -19.37 -14.23 15.59
C VAL A 456 -19.09 -13.80 17.02
N GLU A 457 -20.12 -13.69 17.85
CA GLU A 457 -20.00 -13.20 19.24
C GLU A 457 -18.95 -13.95 20.06
N ASN A 458 -18.82 -15.26 19.85
CA ASN A 458 -17.85 -16.10 20.54
C ASN A 458 -16.44 -16.06 19.92
N ASP A 459 -16.30 -15.54 18.72
CA ASP A 459 -15.04 -15.50 17.98
C ASP A 459 -14.30 -14.14 18.11
N VAL A 460 -14.99 -13.11 18.67
CA VAL A 460 -14.46 -11.74 18.86
C VAL A 460 -14.12 -11.46 20.32
N GLU A 461 -12.92 -10.94 20.58
CA GLU A 461 -12.38 -10.79 21.94
C GLU A 461 -12.43 -9.36 22.47
N CYS A 462 -12.37 -8.36 21.58
CA CYS A 462 -12.12 -6.97 21.96
C CYS A 462 -13.34 -6.04 21.88
N TRP A 463 -14.54 -6.61 21.71
CA TRP A 463 -15.80 -5.86 21.52
C TRP A 463 -16.88 -6.18 22.53
#